data_463d27fefd3bcdce0c4840d8033a4a64
#
_entry.id   463d27fefd3bcdce0c4840d8033a4a64
#
_cell.length_a   1.000
_cell.length_b   1.000
_cell.length_c   1.000
_cell.angle_alpha   90.00
_cell.angle_beta   90.00
_cell.angle_gamma   90.00
#
_symmetry.space_group_name_H-M   'P 1'
#
loop_
_entity.id
_entity.type
_entity.pdbx_description
1 polymer ?
#
loop_
_entity_poly.entity_id
_entity_poly.type
_entity_poly.pdbx_seq_one_letter_code
_entity_poly.pdbx_strand_id
1 'polypeptide(L)'
;MKKYIVLLLSFFLFSLQLVSQSIDKIVNKNIYISYYSSKLKVPLYVEYDLFRGGGSVSRKNMRFIEEETTAKNKDYAKSGFDRGHLVSAEDFAFDKQLETLTFSYYNVFPQHPKLNRGSWKAWEAKIREESHRYPLKIFVGGIYSTKKIKNKIGVPDYCWKVVINKKTGKLMHVLLFKNDETQAAFRTTLDDLQKKINYKINFKR
;
A
#
# COMPACT_ATOMS: atom_id res chain seq x y z
N MET A 1 -66.00 -10.45 2.46
CA MET A 1 -64.76 -11.19 2.13
C MET A 1 -63.60 -10.19 1.98
N LYS A 2 -62.70 -10.07 2.99
CA LYS A 2 -61.55 -9.17 2.97
C LYS A 2 -60.36 -9.90 2.32
N LYS A 3 -59.86 -9.38 1.17
CA LYS A 3 -58.66 -9.90 0.51
C LYS A 3 -57.44 -9.30 1.21
N TYR A 4 -56.62 -10.13 1.83
CA TYR A 4 -55.31 -9.75 2.36
C TYR A 4 -54.30 -9.82 1.21
N ILE A 5 -53.71 -8.67 0.86
CA ILE A 5 -52.58 -8.59 -0.06
C ILE A 5 -51.30 -8.83 0.78
N VAL A 6 -50.67 -9.98 0.60
CA VAL A 6 -49.39 -10.29 1.20
C VAL A 6 -48.30 -9.65 0.33
N LEU A 7 -47.70 -8.57 0.81
CA LEU A 7 -46.57 -7.91 0.17
C LEU A 7 -45.28 -8.72 0.52
N LEU A 8 -44.82 -9.53 -0.41
CA LEU A 8 -43.51 -10.20 -0.30
C LEU A 8 -42.40 -9.16 -0.53
N LEU A 9 -41.81 -8.66 0.57
CA LEU A 9 -40.57 -7.90 0.52
C LEU A 9 -39.41 -8.88 0.22
N SER A 10 -38.96 -8.92 -1.03
CA SER A 10 -37.73 -9.58 -1.40
C SER A 10 -36.54 -8.78 -0.88
N PHE A 11 -35.96 -9.21 0.21
CA PHE A 11 -34.65 -8.74 0.67
C PHE A 11 -33.58 -9.20 -0.31
N PHE A 12 -33.15 -8.31 -1.21
CA PHE A 12 -31.94 -8.49 -2.02
C PHE A 12 -30.74 -8.39 -1.06
N LEU A 13 -30.29 -9.53 -0.55
CA LEU A 13 -28.99 -9.64 0.09
C LEU A 13 -27.92 -9.40 -0.97
N PHE A 14 -27.44 -8.16 -1.06
CA PHE A 14 -26.22 -7.85 -1.77
C PHE A 14 -25.06 -8.52 -0.99
N SER A 15 -24.74 -9.75 -1.37
CA SER A 15 -23.51 -10.38 -0.91
C SER A 15 -22.35 -9.58 -1.50
N LEU A 16 -21.69 -8.75 -0.70
CA LEU A 16 -20.35 -8.24 -1.04
C LEU A 16 -19.45 -9.47 -1.26
N GLN A 17 -19.22 -9.80 -2.51
CA GLN A 17 -18.19 -10.76 -2.87
C GLN A 17 -16.83 -10.13 -2.51
N LEU A 18 -16.38 -10.39 -1.30
CA LEU A 18 -15.01 -10.13 -0.87
C LEU A 18 -14.09 -10.94 -1.80
N VAL A 19 -13.44 -10.25 -2.73
CA VAL A 19 -12.41 -10.87 -3.57
C VAL A 19 -11.32 -11.36 -2.60
N SER A 20 -11.21 -12.68 -2.46
CA SER A 20 -10.15 -13.30 -1.66
C SER A 20 -8.80 -12.78 -2.16
N GLN A 21 -8.18 -11.94 -1.37
CA GLN A 21 -6.83 -11.41 -1.60
C GLN A 21 -5.86 -12.42 -0.99
N SER A 22 -5.14 -13.15 -1.84
CA SER A 22 -4.13 -14.09 -1.39
C SER A 22 -2.73 -13.56 -1.67
N ILE A 23 -1.87 -13.69 -0.67
CA ILE A 23 -0.43 -13.57 -0.85
C ILE A 23 0.04 -14.90 -1.43
N ASP A 24 0.48 -14.88 -2.67
CA ASP A 24 0.97 -16.08 -3.35
C ASP A 24 2.50 -16.02 -3.60
N LYS A 25 3.12 -14.88 -3.30
CA LYS A 25 4.56 -14.71 -3.45
C LYS A 25 5.13 -13.80 -2.36
N ILE A 26 6.21 -14.23 -1.71
CA ILE A 26 6.98 -13.42 -0.77
C ILE A 26 8.35 -13.16 -1.40
N VAL A 27 8.70 -11.89 -1.55
CA VAL A 27 9.93 -11.46 -2.23
C VAL A 27 10.78 -10.62 -1.29
N ASN A 28 11.97 -11.11 -0.98
CA ASN A 28 12.96 -10.35 -0.23
C ASN A 28 13.83 -9.52 -1.19
N LYS A 29 13.82 -8.21 -1.02
CA LYS A 29 14.60 -7.23 -1.80
C LYS A 29 15.68 -6.56 -0.95
N ASN A 30 16.26 -7.26 0.01
CA ASN A 30 17.29 -6.80 0.93
C ASN A 30 16.80 -5.72 1.93
N ILE A 31 16.35 -4.56 1.45
CA ILE A 31 15.85 -3.45 2.27
C ILE A 31 14.37 -3.58 2.65
N TYR A 32 13.61 -4.47 2.02
CA TYR A 32 12.21 -4.73 2.34
C TYR A 32 11.79 -6.15 1.95
N ILE A 33 10.71 -6.61 2.54
CA ILE A 33 10.02 -7.83 2.17
C ILE A 33 8.66 -7.45 1.57
N SER A 34 8.38 -7.94 0.36
CA SER A 34 7.11 -7.72 -0.34
C SER A 34 6.24 -8.96 -0.27
N TYR A 35 5.01 -8.77 0.16
CA TYR A 35 3.94 -9.78 0.21
C TYR A 35 3.00 -9.52 -0.98
N TYR A 36 3.21 -10.26 -2.05
CA TYR A 36 2.69 -9.96 -3.38
C TYR A 36 1.51 -10.83 -3.77
N SER A 37 0.59 -10.28 -4.56
CA SER A 37 -0.49 -11.00 -5.23
C SER A 37 -0.27 -11.00 -6.74
N SER A 38 0.08 -12.15 -7.31
CA SER A 38 0.23 -12.32 -8.76
C SER A 38 -1.10 -12.12 -9.50
N LYS A 39 -2.22 -12.45 -8.85
CA LYS A 39 -3.57 -12.23 -9.39
C LYS A 39 -3.90 -10.74 -9.55
N LEU A 40 -3.51 -9.92 -8.58
CA LEU A 40 -3.71 -8.47 -8.61
C LEU A 40 -2.53 -7.72 -9.23
N LYS A 41 -1.39 -8.37 -9.41
CA LYS A 41 -0.12 -7.81 -9.90
C LYS A 41 0.37 -6.61 -9.10
N VAL A 42 0.19 -6.66 -7.79
CA VAL A 42 0.62 -5.65 -6.82
C VAL A 42 1.04 -6.30 -5.50
N PRO A 43 1.91 -5.64 -4.71
CA PRO A 43 2.07 -6.00 -3.31
C PRO A 43 0.77 -5.72 -2.56
N LEU A 44 0.32 -6.69 -1.75
CA LEU A 44 -0.76 -6.44 -0.79
C LEU A 44 -0.22 -5.57 0.34
N TYR A 45 1.03 -5.86 0.77
CA TYR A 45 1.79 -4.99 1.65
C TYR A 45 3.30 -5.28 1.52
N VAL A 46 4.10 -4.37 2.05
CA VAL A 46 5.53 -4.52 2.28
C VAL A 46 5.85 -4.23 3.74
N GLU A 47 6.96 -4.78 4.22
CA GLU A 47 7.53 -4.41 5.51
C GLU A 47 9.00 -4.06 5.35
N TYR A 48 9.47 -3.08 6.11
CA TYR A 48 10.87 -2.66 6.12
C TYR A 48 11.26 -1.98 7.42
N ASP A 49 12.54 -1.89 7.64
CA ASP A 49 13.13 -1.13 8.75
C ASP A 49 13.68 0.19 8.24
N LEU A 50 13.53 1.25 9.04
CA LEU A 50 14.04 2.56 8.71
C LEU A 50 14.72 3.20 9.93
N PHE A 51 15.97 3.61 9.76
CA PHE A 51 16.69 4.41 10.73
C PHE A 51 17.56 5.43 10.01
N ARG A 52 17.41 6.71 10.35
CA ARG A 52 18.10 7.85 9.74
C ARG A 52 17.96 7.88 8.21
N GLY A 53 16.71 7.70 7.74
CA GLY A 53 16.40 7.77 6.32
C GLY A 53 16.60 9.16 5.73
N GLY A 54 16.67 9.23 4.43
CA GLY A 54 16.88 10.48 3.68
C GLY A 54 18.18 10.46 2.88
N GLY A 55 18.59 11.62 2.41
CA GLY A 55 19.80 11.77 1.60
C GLY A 55 19.55 12.65 0.37
N SER A 56 20.53 12.68 -0.53
CA SER A 56 20.53 13.58 -1.70
C SER A 56 20.84 12.88 -3.02
N VAL A 57 20.79 11.54 -3.06
CA VAL A 57 21.02 10.78 -4.29
C VAL A 57 19.99 11.17 -5.34
N SER A 58 20.45 11.45 -6.56
CA SER A 58 19.58 11.81 -7.66
C SER A 58 18.92 10.59 -8.27
N ARG A 59 17.59 10.65 -8.38
CA ARG A 59 16.77 9.63 -9.06
C ARG A 59 16.79 9.74 -10.60
N LYS A 60 17.56 10.68 -11.14
CA LYS A 60 17.75 10.81 -12.59
C LYS A 60 18.29 9.48 -13.15
N ASN A 61 17.61 8.95 -14.16
CA ASN A 61 17.93 7.66 -14.81
C ASN A 61 17.51 6.40 -14.02
N MET A 62 16.93 6.48 -12.82
CA MET A 62 16.33 5.31 -12.19
C MET A 62 15.06 4.90 -12.92
N ARG A 63 14.93 3.60 -13.18
CA ARG A 63 13.79 3.03 -13.91
C ARG A 63 13.19 1.88 -13.12
N PHE A 64 11.88 1.72 -13.21
CA PHE A 64 11.20 0.58 -12.61
C PHE A 64 11.59 -0.72 -13.32
N ILE A 65 12.05 -1.68 -12.51
CA ILE A 65 12.44 -3.02 -12.96
C ILE A 65 11.16 -3.85 -13.14
N GLU A 66 10.98 -4.34 -14.36
CA GLU A 66 9.90 -5.26 -14.74
C GLU A 66 10.35 -6.70 -14.55
N GLU A 67 9.63 -7.46 -13.75
CA GLU A 67 9.85 -8.89 -13.58
C GLU A 67 8.72 -9.68 -14.24
N GLU A 68 8.93 -10.96 -14.52
CA GLU A 68 8.02 -11.78 -15.33
C GLU A 68 6.56 -11.74 -14.84
N THR A 69 6.36 -11.92 -13.55
CA THR A 69 5.03 -12.00 -12.92
C THR A 69 4.44 -10.65 -12.52
N THR A 70 5.20 -9.55 -12.69
CA THR A 70 4.76 -8.22 -12.22
C THR A 70 3.97 -7.45 -13.27
N ALA A 71 3.40 -6.32 -12.86
CA ALA A 71 2.95 -5.28 -13.76
C ALA A 71 4.12 -4.75 -14.61
N LYS A 72 3.79 -4.10 -15.73
CA LYS A 72 4.77 -3.55 -16.67
C LYS A 72 4.56 -2.04 -16.82
N ASN A 73 5.58 -1.32 -17.27
CA ASN A 73 5.50 0.12 -17.54
C ASN A 73 4.31 0.49 -18.44
N LYS A 74 4.06 -0.32 -19.50
CA LYS A 74 2.94 -0.14 -20.43
C LYS A 74 1.57 -0.26 -19.78
N ASP A 75 1.47 -0.98 -18.66
CA ASP A 75 0.19 -1.18 -17.96
C ASP A 75 -0.23 0.09 -17.21
N TYR A 76 0.74 0.86 -16.71
CA TYR A 76 0.50 2.16 -16.05
C TYR A 76 0.36 3.33 -17.04
N ALA A 77 0.89 3.19 -18.26
CA ALA A 77 0.82 4.25 -19.27
C ALA A 77 -0.64 4.65 -19.55
N LYS A 78 -0.94 5.97 -19.45
CA LYS A 78 -2.28 6.54 -19.65
C LYS A 78 -3.37 5.93 -18.72
N SER A 79 -3.01 5.41 -17.57
CA SER A 79 -3.95 4.81 -16.61
C SER A 79 -4.62 5.84 -15.70
N GLY A 80 -4.08 7.04 -15.58
CA GLY A 80 -4.50 8.05 -14.60
C GLY A 80 -3.92 7.83 -13.20
N PHE A 81 -3.10 6.78 -13.01
CA PHE A 81 -2.48 6.46 -11.72
C PHE A 81 -0.96 6.57 -11.80
N ASP A 82 -0.36 7.06 -10.71
CA ASP A 82 1.07 6.97 -10.49
C ASP A 82 1.48 5.55 -10.07
N ARG A 83 2.74 5.20 -10.30
CA ARG A 83 3.40 4.06 -9.65
C ARG A 83 3.77 4.48 -8.24
N GLY A 84 2.81 4.36 -7.31
CA GLY A 84 2.99 4.76 -5.92
C GLY A 84 3.91 3.79 -5.19
N HIS A 85 5.02 4.29 -4.65
CA HIS A 85 5.92 3.49 -3.85
C HIS A 85 5.30 3.14 -2.48
N LEU A 86 5.50 1.90 -2.02
CA LEU A 86 5.20 1.50 -0.65
C LEU A 86 6.38 1.86 0.27
N VAL A 87 7.57 1.38 -0.07
CA VAL A 87 8.85 1.84 0.52
C VAL A 87 9.30 3.08 -0.23
N SER A 88 9.34 4.22 0.43
CA SER A 88 9.70 5.48 -0.22
C SER A 88 11.15 5.45 -0.70
N ALA A 89 11.40 5.86 -1.94
CA ALA A 89 12.74 5.95 -2.48
C ALA A 89 13.61 6.95 -1.68
N GLU A 90 13.00 8.05 -1.23
CA GLU A 90 13.68 9.05 -0.41
C GLU A 90 14.13 8.52 0.96
N ASP A 91 13.56 7.41 1.46
CA ASP A 91 14.00 6.83 2.72
C ASP A 91 15.42 6.24 2.62
N PHE A 92 15.84 5.89 1.40
CA PHE A 92 17.14 5.28 1.10
C PHE A 92 18.03 6.16 0.22
N ALA A 93 17.71 7.45 0.07
CA ALA A 93 18.44 8.39 -0.78
C ALA A 93 19.85 8.77 -0.26
N PHE A 94 20.32 8.12 0.81
CA PHE A 94 21.72 8.18 1.26
C PHE A 94 22.64 7.21 0.51
N ASP A 95 22.07 6.22 -0.18
CA ASP A 95 22.80 5.20 -0.94
C ASP A 95 22.08 4.89 -2.26
N LYS A 96 22.77 5.07 -3.38
CA LYS A 96 22.21 4.88 -4.73
C LYS A 96 21.77 3.44 -5.01
N GLN A 97 22.50 2.46 -4.49
CA GLN A 97 22.18 1.05 -4.72
C GLN A 97 20.91 0.69 -3.95
N LEU A 98 20.81 1.09 -2.67
CA LEU A 98 19.62 0.85 -1.85
C LEU A 98 18.39 1.59 -2.38
N GLU A 99 18.53 2.86 -2.78
CA GLU A 99 17.44 3.60 -3.39
C GLU A 99 16.95 2.94 -4.68
N THR A 100 17.86 2.41 -5.52
CA THR A 100 17.50 1.71 -6.77
C THR A 100 16.64 0.47 -6.50
N LEU A 101 16.83 -0.24 -5.38
CA LEU A 101 16.02 -1.41 -5.02
C LEU A 101 14.53 -1.05 -4.82
N THR A 102 14.23 0.22 -4.48
CA THR A 102 12.84 0.66 -4.32
C THR A 102 12.09 0.76 -5.66
N PHE A 103 12.81 0.88 -6.79
CA PHE A 103 12.24 0.97 -8.14
C PHE A 103 11.93 -0.42 -8.72
N SER A 104 11.13 -1.19 -8.00
CA SER A 104 10.64 -2.51 -8.39
C SER A 104 9.12 -2.55 -8.39
N TYR A 105 8.52 -3.30 -9.32
CA TYR A 105 7.08 -3.55 -9.32
C TYR A 105 6.61 -4.41 -8.12
N TYR A 106 7.52 -4.99 -7.35
CA TYR A 106 7.22 -5.57 -6.03
C TYR A 106 7.09 -4.51 -4.92
N ASN A 107 7.30 -3.22 -5.24
CA ASN A 107 7.22 -2.11 -4.29
C ASN A 107 6.22 -1.03 -4.72
N VAL A 108 5.39 -1.25 -5.72
CA VAL A 108 4.45 -0.22 -6.19
C VAL A 108 3.05 -0.75 -6.41
N PHE A 109 2.07 0.13 -6.19
CA PHE A 109 0.68 -0.06 -6.55
C PHE A 109 0.13 1.17 -7.30
N PRO A 110 -1.01 1.06 -8.01
CA PRO A 110 -1.67 2.22 -8.59
C PRO A 110 -2.14 3.18 -7.50
N GLN A 111 -1.57 4.38 -7.48
CA GLN A 111 -1.91 5.41 -6.51
C GLN A 111 -2.40 6.67 -7.22
N HIS A 112 -3.49 7.27 -6.71
CA HIS A 112 -4.02 8.50 -7.29
C HIS A 112 -2.98 9.62 -7.21
N PRO A 113 -2.71 10.38 -8.30
CA PRO A 113 -1.63 11.37 -8.32
C PRO A 113 -1.71 12.42 -7.22
N LYS A 114 -2.92 12.91 -6.91
CA LYS A 114 -3.09 13.88 -5.82
C LYS A 114 -2.71 13.29 -4.47
N LEU A 115 -3.12 12.03 -4.17
CA LEU A 115 -2.71 11.35 -2.95
C LEU A 115 -1.19 11.17 -2.91
N ASN A 116 -0.62 10.53 -3.96
CA ASN A 116 0.80 10.19 -4.03
C ASN A 116 1.71 11.41 -3.84
N ARG A 117 1.36 12.52 -4.47
CA ARG A 117 2.15 13.77 -4.46
C ARG A 117 1.77 14.71 -3.32
N GLY A 118 0.68 14.45 -2.62
CA GLY A 118 0.11 15.27 -1.55
C GLY A 118 0.29 14.64 -0.17
N SER A 119 -0.82 14.26 0.48
CA SER A 119 -0.82 13.80 1.88
C SER A 119 0.04 12.54 2.12
N TRP A 120 0.14 11.63 1.14
CA TRP A 120 1.04 10.48 1.23
C TRP A 120 2.50 10.90 1.36
N LYS A 121 2.98 11.76 0.44
CA LYS A 121 4.34 12.31 0.47
C LYS A 121 4.63 13.09 1.77
N ALA A 122 3.66 13.85 2.26
CA ALA A 122 3.80 14.60 3.51
C ALA A 122 4.00 13.66 4.71
N TRP A 123 3.26 12.54 4.78
CA TRP A 123 3.44 11.55 5.81
C TRP A 123 4.74 10.75 5.68
N GLU A 124 5.21 10.48 4.46
CA GLU A 124 6.54 9.88 4.23
C GLU A 124 7.65 10.78 4.79
N ALA A 125 7.60 12.08 4.52
CA ALA A 125 8.55 13.05 5.05
C ALA A 125 8.54 13.07 6.59
N LYS A 126 7.35 13.06 7.22
CA LYS A 126 7.20 13.04 8.67
C LYS A 126 7.78 11.76 9.30
N ILE A 127 7.46 10.60 8.73
CA ILE A 127 7.96 9.30 9.23
C ILE A 127 9.48 9.24 9.07
N ARG A 128 10.02 9.77 7.98
CA ARG A 128 11.47 9.88 7.77
C ARG A 128 12.14 10.76 8.81
N GLU A 129 11.56 11.91 9.14
CA GLU A 129 12.01 12.76 10.24
C GLU A 129 12.04 12.01 11.58
N GLU A 130 10.97 11.26 11.90
CA GLU A 130 10.91 10.43 13.11
C GLU A 130 11.99 9.34 13.13
N SER A 131 12.40 8.82 11.97
CA SER A 131 13.46 7.82 11.84
C SER A 131 14.83 8.32 12.27
N HIS A 132 15.07 9.62 12.31
CA HIS A 132 16.31 10.18 12.85
C HIS A 132 16.43 10.05 14.36
N ARG A 133 15.29 9.90 15.04
CA ARG A 133 15.22 9.76 16.51
C ARG A 133 15.03 8.30 16.95
N TYR A 134 14.32 7.51 16.14
CA TYR A 134 13.93 6.15 16.49
C TYR A 134 14.17 5.18 15.34
N PRO A 135 14.71 3.97 15.62
CA PRO A 135 14.63 2.89 14.63
C PRO A 135 13.16 2.49 14.47
N LEU A 136 12.68 2.47 13.24
CA LEU A 136 11.29 2.20 12.90
C LEU A 136 11.14 0.86 12.20
N LYS A 137 10.07 0.12 12.53
CA LYS A 137 9.51 -0.96 11.72
C LYS A 137 8.25 -0.42 11.06
N ILE A 138 8.20 -0.52 9.74
CA ILE A 138 7.13 0.07 8.94
C ILE A 138 6.47 -1.01 8.10
N PHE A 139 5.13 -1.02 8.13
CA PHE A 139 4.29 -1.84 7.26
C PHE A 139 3.45 -0.90 6.39
N VAL A 140 3.38 -1.18 5.10
CA VAL A 140 2.67 -0.34 4.12
C VAL A 140 1.91 -1.22 3.17
N GLY A 141 0.64 -0.92 2.90
CA GLY A 141 -0.14 -1.74 1.99
C GLY A 141 -1.40 -1.07 1.45
N GLY A 142 -2.20 -1.88 0.75
CA GLY A 142 -3.46 -1.47 0.16
C GLY A 142 -4.64 -2.32 0.63
N ILE A 143 -5.83 -1.71 0.61
CA ILE A 143 -7.12 -2.39 0.74
C ILE A 143 -7.77 -2.37 -0.63
N TYR A 144 -8.03 -3.55 -1.18
CA TYR A 144 -8.46 -3.70 -2.56
C TYR A 144 -9.91 -4.19 -2.64
N SER A 145 -10.67 -3.67 -3.61
CA SER A 145 -11.93 -4.22 -4.07
C SER A 145 -11.78 -4.83 -5.47
N THR A 146 -12.75 -4.61 -6.34
CA THR A 146 -12.74 -5.10 -7.72
C THR A 146 -12.08 -4.14 -8.71
N LYS A 147 -11.72 -2.91 -8.29
CA LYS A 147 -11.16 -1.87 -9.15
C LYS A 147 -9.81 -2.28 -9.73
N LYS A 148 -9.67 -2.13 -11.04
CA LYS A 148 -8.43 -2.46 -11.77
C LYS A 148 -8.12 -1.43 -12.84
N ILE A 149 -6.84 -1.21 -13.12
CA ILE A 149 -6.42 -0.56 -14.37
C ILE A 149 -6.21 -1.62 -15.46
N LYS A 150 -6.71 -1.31 -16.68
CA LYS A 150 -6.64 -2.18 -17.87
C LYS A 150 -7.09 -3.63 -17.59
N ASN A 151 -8.03 -3.83 -16.66
CA ASN A 151 -8.54 -5.13 -16.21
C ASN A 151 -7.47 -6.11 -15.68
N LYS A 152 -6.30 -5.60 -15.30
CA LYS A 152 -5.15 -6.43 -14.93
C LYS A 152 -4.62 -6.14 -13.55
N ILE A 153 -4.40 -4.85 -13.20
CA ILE A 153 -3.69 -4.46 -12.00
C ILE A 153 -4.69 -3.94 -10.98
N GLY A 154 -4.70 -4.52 -9.80
CA GLY A 154 -5.55 -4.10 -8.70
C GLY A 154 -5.24 -2.67 -8.27
N VAL A 155 -6.31 -1.85 -8.11
CA VAL A 155 -6.20 -0.49 -7.57
C VAL A 155 -6.70 -0.53 -6.14
N PRO A 156 -5.90 -0.16 -5.14
CA PRO A 156 -6.39 -0.09 -3.77
C PRO A 156 -7.41 1.04 -3.63
N ASP A 157 -8.50 0.80 -2.91
CA ASP A 157 -9.44 1.86 -2.52
C ASP A 157 -8.86 2.72 -1.41
N TYR A 158 -8.07 2.07 -0.55
CA TYR A 158 -7.32 2.73 0.53
C TYR A 158 -5.87 2.26 0.54
N CYS A 159 -4.96 3.19 0.79
CA CYS A 159 -3.58 2.90 1.14
C CYS A 159 -3.43 3.04 2.66
N TRP A 160 -2.53 2.27 3.28
CA TRP A 160 -2.34 2.34 4.72
C TRP A 160 -0.86 2.24 5.11
N LYS A 161 -0.53 2.79 6.29
CA LYS A 161 0.79 2.67 6.93
C LYS A 161 0.64 2.35 8.40
N VAL A 162 1.48 1.44 8.90
CA VAL A 162 1.67 1.16 10.33
C VAL A 162 3.13 1.40 10.66
N VAL A 163 3.38 2.21 11.68
CA VAL A 163 4.73 2.59 12.12
C VAL A 163 4.91 2.21 13.59
N ILE A 164 5.94 1.44 13.87
CA ILE A 164 6.29 0.94 15.19
C ILE A 164 7.71 1.37 15.53
N ASN A 165 7.94 1.89 16.74
CA ASN A 165 9.28 2.08 17.27
C ASN A 165 9.88 0.69 17.53
N LYS A 166 10.88 0.31 16.75
CA LYS A 166 11.47 -1.03 16.79
C LYS A 166 12.18 -1.35 18.10
N LYS A 167 12.70 -0.32 18.79
CA LYS A 167 13.40 -0.50 20.06
C LYS A 167 12.45 -0.80 21.22
N THR A 168 11.28 -0.14 21.23
CA THR A 168 10.34 -0.21 22.38
C THR A 168 9.10 -1.05 22.08
N GLY A 169 8.86 -1.41 20.83
CA GLY A 169 7.61 -2.03 20.37
C GLY A 169 6.41 -1.07 20.37
N LYS A 170 6.61 0.23 20.69
CA LYS A 170 5.52 1.20 20.76
C LYS A 170 4.94 1.47 19.38
N LEU A 171 3.62 1.31 19.25
CA LEU A 171 2.86 1.72 18.07
C LEU A 171 2.85 3.26 17.99
N MET A 172 3.38 3.82 16.91
CA MET A 172 3.47 5.26 16.71
C MET A 172 2.33 5.78 15.83
N HIS A 173 2.09 5.10 14.71
CA HIS A 173 1.04 5.50 13.74
C HIS A 173 0.33 4.28 13.16
N VAL A 174 -0.98 4.40 13.00
CA VAL A 174 -1.81 3.58 12.12
C VAL A 174 -2.61 4.56 11.26
N LEU A 175 -2.30 4.59 9.97
CA LEU A 175 -2.81 5.58 9.02
C LEU A 175 -3.55 4.89 7.89
N LEU A 176 -4.68 5.47 7.50
CA LEU A 176 -5.48 5.06 6.38
C LEU A 176 -5.69 6.27 5.45
N PHE A 177 -5.45 6.08 4.17
CA PHE A 177 -5.57 7.12 3.14
C PHE A 177 -6.55 6.68 2.06
N LYS A 178 -7.52 7.50 1.74
CA LYS A 178 -8.39 7.24 0.60
C LYS A 178 -7.60 7.43 -0.70
N ASN A 179 -7.66 6.46 -1.59
CA ASN A 179 -6.88 6.50 -2.84
C ASN A 179 -7.63 7.22 -3.96
N ASP A 180 -7.92 8.51 -3.74
CA ASP A 180 -8.64 9.39 -4.66
C ASP A 180 -8.12 10.84 -4.60
N GLU A 181 -8.81 11.75 -5.26
CA GLU A 181 -8.46 13.17 -5.31
C GLU A 181 -8.64 13.92 -3.99
N THR A 182 -9.37 13.38 -3.04
CA THR A 182 -9.61 14.03 -1.73
C THR A 182 -8.37 14.02 -0.84
N GLN A 183 -7.45 13.06 -1.07
CA GLN A 183 -6.24 12.86 -0.26
C GLN A 183 -6.55 12.65 1.24
N ALA A 184 -7.77 12.24 1.56
CA ALA A 184 -8.20 12.12 2.95
C ALA A 184 -7.33 11.11 3.69
N ALA A 185 -6.79 11.54 4.83
CA ALA A 185 -5.94 10.74 5.71
C ALA A 185 -6.57 10.64 7.10
N PHE A 186 -6.66 9.42 7.62
CA PHE A 186 -7.31 9.12 8.90
C PHE A 186 -6.33 8.38 9.81
N ARG A 187 -6.41 8.66 11.12
CA ARG A 187 -5.85 7.75 12.13
C ARG A 187 -6.85 6.66 12.43
N THR A 188 -6.37 5.42 12.60
CA THR A 188 -7.20 4.26 12.94
C THR A 188 -6.50 3.38 13.98
N THR A 189 -7.08 2.25 14.35
CA THR A 189 -6.47 1.25 15.22
C THR A 189 -5.93 0.07 14.41
N LEU A 190 -5.04 -0.75 15.00
CA LEU A 190 -4.60 -1.99 14.35
C LEU A 190 -5.76 -2.94 14.13
N ASP A 191 -6.67 -3.04 15.09
CA ASP A 191 -7.83 -3.94 15.03
C ASP A 191 -8.79 -3.53 13.91
N ASP A 192 -9.06 -2.23 13.76
CA ASP A 192 -9.93 -1.73 12.70
C ASP A 192 -9.27 -1.86 11.32
N LEU A 193 -7.96 -1.65 11.24
CA LEU A 193 -7.21 -1.93 10.01
C LEU A 193 -7.28 -3.42 9.68
N GLN A 194 -7.02 -4.32 10.65
CA GLN A 194 -7.03 -5.77 10.45
C GLN A 194 -8.40 -6.29 10.01
N LYS A 195 -9.51 -5.69 10.49
CA LYS A 195 -10.88 -6.01 10.04
C LYS A 195 -11.14 -5.60 8.59
N LYS A 196 -10.45 -4.59 8.08
CA LYS A 196 -10.62 -4.07 6.70
C LYS A 196 -9.78 -4.81 5.67
N ILE A 197 -8.68 -5.42 6.08
CA ILE A 197 -7.81 -6.22 5.20
C ILE A 197 -8.21 -7.69 5.26
N ASN A 198 -8.19 -8.37 4.11
CA ASN A 198 -8.65 -9.77 3.98
C ASN A 198 -7.54 -10.80 4.15
N TYR A 199 -6.41 -10.41 4.76
CA TYR A 199 -5.27 -11.27 5.05
C TYR A 199 -4.68 -10.92 6.41
N LYS A 200 -4.04 -11.89 7.06
CA LYS A 200 -3.40 -11.64 8.37
C LYS A 200 -2.04 -11.01 8.19
N ILE A 201 -1.78 -9.93 8.91
CA ILE A 201 -0.46 -9.35 9.06
C ILE A 201 0.01 -9.62 10.49
N ASN A 202 1.19 -10.19 10.62
CA ASN A 202 1.84 -10.31 11.91
C ASN A 202 2.65 -9.04 12.17
N PHE A 203 2.03 -8.06 12.83
CA PHE A 203 2.70 -6.86 13.30
C PHE A 203 3.59 -7.20 14.51
N LYS A 204 4.61 -8.05 14.33
CA LYS A 204 5.57 -8.33 15.41
C LYS A 204 6.23 -7.02 15.83
N ARG A 205 6.09 -6.75 17.10
CA ARG A 205 6.68 -5.61 17.80
C ARG A 205 8.16 -5.88 18.08
#